data_6fbf77667b8982f351a1bbb37c25e45f
#
_entry.id   6fbf77667b8982f351a1bbb37c25e45f
#
_cell.length_a   1.000
_cell.length_b   1.000
_cell.length_c   1.000
_cell.angle_alpha   90.00
_cell.angle_beta   90.00
_cell.angle_gamma   90.00
#
_symmetry.space_group_name_H-M   'P 1'
#
loop_
_entity.id
_entity.type
_entity.pdbx_description
1 polymer ?
#
loop_
_entity_poly.entity_id
_entity_poly.type
_entity_poly.pdbx_seq_one_letter_code
_entity_poly.pdbx_strand_id
1 'polypeptide(L)'
;MGLPLEKDQEVVFELVRDFRTEVVKAVLELGRKAHGESAHRHLKLDLGYLLDNAEKYTHMDGHAFWLAWEGDEAVGVFAGKVNPYFFSRDLVAGDSLWYVVPEKRGSRVGLQLLGLFEAWAEERGVVDIRIGQTSKLAPEVFNGILSKRS
;
A
#
# COMPACT_ATOMS: atom_id res chain seq x y z
N MET A 1 33.20 15.01 7.41
CA MET A 1 32.78 14.60 7.42
C MET A 1 31.79 14.43 7.37
N GLY A 2 31.39 14.34 7.06
CA GLY A 2 30.42 14.08 6.84
C GLY A 2 29.49 13.95 7.35
N LEU A 3 28.93 14.03 7.32
CA LEU A 3 28.01 13.85 7.76
C LEU A 3 27.09 13.27 7.34
N PRO A 4 26.85 12.89 7.17
CA PRO A 4 26.03 12.21 6.64
C PRO A 4 25.05 11.82 7.20
N LEU A 5 24.91 11.94 7.86
CA LEU A 5 24.21 11.70 8.43
C LEU A 5 23.01 11.84 8.36
N GLU A 6 22.61 12.44 7.87
CA GLU A 6 21.42 12.59 7.65
C GLU A 6 21.00 11.59 6.98
N LYS A 7 21.50 10.80 7.07
CA LYS A 7 21.19 9.82 6.50
C LYS A 7 19.98 9.49 6.65
N ASP A 8 19.51 8.77 6.11
CA ASP A 8 18.24 8.27 6.08
C ASP A 8 17.87 7.73 7.38
N GLN A 9 16.77 8.13 7.95
CA GLN A 9 16.19 7.45 9.06
C GLN A 9 15.74 6.08 8.57
N GLU A 10 15.74 5.15 9.48
CA GLU A 10 15.22 3.82 9.18
C GLU A 10 13.73 3.89 8.92
N VAL A 11 13.28 3.18 7.89
CA VAL A 11 11.86 3.09 7.58
C VAL A 11 11.27 1.89 8.29
N VAL A 12 10.21 2.13 9.05
CA VAL A 12 9.53 1.09 9.82
C VAL A 12 8.18 0.82 9.17
N PHE A 13 7.83 -0.46 9.03
CA PHE A 13 6.59 -0.85 8.37
C PHE A 13 5.61 -1.37 9.40
N GLU A 14 4.40 -0.90 9.33
CA GLU A 14 3.36 -1.27 10.28
C GLU A 14 2.15 -1.84 9.56
N LEU A 15 1.72 -3.03 9.95
CA LEU A 15 0.41 -3.54 9.59
C LEU A 15 -0.60 -2.86 10.51
N VAL A 16 -1.44 -2.00 9.96
CA VAL A 16 -2.27 -1.13 10.78
C VAL A 16 -3.48 -1.88 11.29
N ARG A 17 -3.60 -1.98 12.61
CA ARG A 17 -4.73 -2.61 13.28
C ARG A 17 -5.41 -1.65 14.25
N ASP A 18 -4.86 -0.46 14.42
CA ASP A 18 -5.32 0.53 15.39
C ASP A 18 -5.45 1.86 14.69
N PHE A 19 -6.67 2.37 14.57
CA PHE A 19 -6.95 3.58 13.77
C PHE A 19 -6.82 4.83 14.65
N ARG A 20 -5.62 5.05 15.15
CA ARG A 20 -5.28 6.15 16.05
C ARG A 20 -4.98 7.44 15.29
N THR A 21 -4.82 8.54 16.02
CA THR A 21 -4.67 9.87 15.43
C THR A 21 -3.55 9.95 14.40
N GLU A 22 -2.39 9.37 14.69
CA GLU A 22 -1.25 9.43 13.76
C GLU A 22 -1.58 8.72 12.46
N VAL A 23 -2.32 7.61 12.55
CA VAL A 23 -2.73 6.87 11.37
C VAL A 23 -3.75 7.66 10.57
N VAL A 24 -4.70 8.31 11.24
CA VAL A 24 -5.70 9.14 10.56
C VAL A 24 -5.02 10.25 9.76
N LYS A 25 -4.05 10.93 10.38
CA LYS A 25 -3.30 11.99 9.70
C LYS A 25 -2.55 11.44 8.49
N ALA A 26 -1.90 10.28 8.67
CA ALA A 26 -1.14 9.65 7.59
C ALA A 26 -2.05 9.31 6.41
N VAL A 27 -3.22 8.72 6.71
CA VAL A 27 -4.17 8.34 5.67
C VAL A 27 -4.66 9.56 4.91
N LEU A 28 -4.97 10.63 5.62
CA LEU A 28 -5.43 11.86 4.95
C LEU A 28 -4.35 12.43 4.05
N GLU A 29 -3.13 12.49 4.55
CA GLU A 29 -2.05 13.09 3.79
C GLU A 29 -1.68 12.24 2.58
N LEU A 30 -1.46 10.95 2.78
CA LEU A 30 -1.10 10.07 1.68
C LEU A 30 -2.24 9.92 0.68
N GLY A 31 -3.48 9.89 1.18
CA GLY A 31 -4.64 9.79 0.30
C GLY A 31 -4.77 10.99 -0.63
N ARG A 32 -4.56 12.19 -0.09
CA ARG A 32 -4.59 13.40 -0.93
C ARG A 32 -3.52 13.34 -2.00
N LYS A 33 -2.30 12.98 -1.61
CA LYS A 33 -1.19 12.93 -2.55
C LYS A 33 -1.43 11.86 -3.62
N ALA A 34 -1.87 10.68 -3.19
CA ALA A 34 -2.11 9.59 -4.12
C ALA A 34 -3.21 9.95 -5.11
N HIS A 35 -4.30 10.54 -4.62
CA HIS A 35 -5.41 10.93 -5.49
C HIS A 35 -4.93 11.94 -6.53
N GLY A 36 -4.17 12.94 -6.12
CA GLY A 36 -3.71 13.99 -7.03
C GLY A 36 -2.77 13.48 -8.11
N GLU A 37 -2.07 12.38 -7.86
CA GLU A 37 -1.11 11.83 -8.82
C GLU A 37 -1.67 10.66 -9.62
N SER A 38 -2.83 10.14 -9.25
CA SER A 38 -3.33 8.90 -9.85
C SER A 38 -4.04 9.17 -11.18
N ALA A 39 -4.27 8.10 -11.94
CA ALA A 39 -5.07 8.16 -13.13
C ALA A 39 -6.54 8.46 -12.79
N HIS A 40 -6.91 8.36 -11.54
CA HIS A 40 -8.27 8.57 -11.07
C HIS A 40 -8.47 9.94 -10.43
N ARG A 41 -7.54 10.88 -10.66
CA ARG A 41 -7.62 12.21 -10.05
C ARG A 41 -8.84 13.00 -10.47
N HIS A 42 -9.48 12.59 -11.57
CA HIS A 42 -10.73 13.23 -12.02
C HIS A 42 -11.92 12.86 -11.13
N LEU A 43 -11.79 11.81 -10.33
CA LEU A 43 -12.84 11.45 -9.38
C LEU A 43 -12.75 12.36 -8.17
N LYS A 44 -13.91 12.69 -7.61
CA LYS A 44 -13.95 13.60 -6.47
C LYS A 44 -13.37 12.92 -5.24
N LEU A 45 -12.44 13.60 -4.59
CA LEU A 45 -11.86 13.10 -3.34
C LEU A 45 -12.83 13.36 -2.21
N ASP A 46 -13.22 12.31 -1.51
CA ASP A 46 -14.12 12.40 -0.36
C ASP A 46 -13.34 11.88 0.85
N LEU A 47 -12.91 12.79 1.71
CA LEU A 47 -12.06 12.44 2.84
C LEU A 47 -12.75 11.57 3.87
N GLY A 48 -14.04 11.81 4.09
CA GLY A 48 -14.80 10.97 5.02
C GLY A 48 -14.89 9.53 4.54
N TYR A 49 -15.15 9.37 3.24
CA TYR A 49 -15.22 8.05 2.65
C TYR A 49 -13.87 7.35 2.69
N LEU A 50 -12.80 8.10 2.43
CA LEU A 50 -11.44 7.56 2.52
C LEU A 50 -11.16 7.03 3.92
N LEU A 51 -11.50 7.82 4.96
CA LEU A 51 -11.26 7.40 6.33
C LEU A 51 -12.10 6.19 6.72
N ASP A 52 -13.37 6.16 6.28
CA ASP A 52 -14.22 5.00 6.55
C ASP A 52 -13.63 3.73 5.96
N ASN A 53 -13.13 3.83 4.73
CA ASN A 53 -12.53 2.66 4.08
C ASN A 53 -11.26 2.23 4.79
N ALA A 54 -10.41 3.18 5.17
CA ALA A 54 -9.16 2.84 5.85
C ALA A 54 -9.45 2.16 7.19
N GLU A 55 -10.43 2.67 7.92
CA GLU A 55 -10.80 2.05 9.19
C GLU A 55 -11.25 0.61 8.97
N LYS A 56 -12.10 0.38 7.97
CA LYS A 56 -12.56 -0.97 7.68
C LYS A 56 -11.41 -1.92 7.41
N TYR A 57 -10.38 -1.44 6.71
CA TYR A 57 -9.24 -2.28 6.38
C TYR A 57 -8.43 -2.69 7.61
N THR A 58 -8.63 -2.02 8.75
CA THR A 58 -7.93 -2.42 9.97
C THR A 58 -8.53 -3.65 10.62
N HIS A 59 -9.78 -4.00 10.29
CA HIS A 59 -10.44 -5.08 11.01
C HIS A 59 -11.30 -6.01 10.14
N MET A 60 -11.66 -5.61 8.93
CA MET A 60 -12.49 -6.49 8.09
C MET A 60 -11.70 -7.69 7.62
N ASP A 61 -12.35 -8.84 7.65
CA ASP A 61 -11.72 -10.06 7.18
C ASP A 61 -11.30 -9.92 5.73
N GLY A 62 -10.11 -10.43 5.41
CA GLY A 62 -9.60 -10.36 4.05
C GLY A 62 -9.15 -8.99 3.61
N HIS A 63 -8.98 -8.06 4.53
CA HIS A 63 -8.53 -6.71 4.22
C HIS A 63 -7.37 -6.33 5.12
N ALA A 64 -6.44 -5.53 4.60
CA ALA A 64 -5.31 -5.06 5.39
C ALA A 64 -4.68 -3.86 4.73
N PHE A 65 -4.03 -3.00 5.52
CA PHE A 65 -3.13 -2.03 4.94
C PHE A 65 -1.94 -1.81 5.85
N TRP A 66 -0.86 -1.39 5.22
CA TRP A 66 0.42 -1.14 5.88
C TRP A 66 0.82 0.29 5.63
N LEU A 67 1.46 0.89 6.62
CA LEU A 67 2.09 2.19 6.45
C LEU A 67 3.59 2.02 6.61
N ALA A 68 4.33 2.78 5.83
CA ALA A 68 5.78 2.88 5.96
C ALA A 68 6.07 4.22 6.62
N TRP A 69 6.75 4.17 7.75
CA TRP A 69 7.04 5.35 8.56
C TRP A 69 8.53 5.67 8.53
N GLU A 70 8.84 6.93 8.33
CA GLU A 70 10.19 7.42 8.52
C GLU A 70 10.11 8.45 9.64
N GLY A 71 10.50 8.05 10.85
CA GLY A 71 10.22 8.87 12.01
C GLY A 71 8.72 8.99 12.23
N ASP A 72 8.24 10.21 12.32
CA ASP A 72 6.82 10.48 12.54
C ASP A 72 6.04 10.65 11.24
N GLU A 73 6.72 10.54 10.11
CA GLU A 73 6.11 10.83 8.83
C GLU A 73 5.83 9.55 8.07
N ALA A 74 4.62 9.39 7.56
CA ALA A 74 4.29 8.26 6.72
C ALA A 74 4.76 8.55 5.31
N VAL A 75 5.57 7.65 4.75
CA VAL A 75 6.16 7.83 3.43
C VAL A 75 5.63 6.84 2.41
N GLY A 76 4.80 5.91 2.82
CA GLY A 76 4.22 4.96 1.88
C GLY A 76 3.03 4.23 2.49
N VAL A 77 2.20 3.69 1.62
CA VAL A 77 1.02 2.94 2.02
C VAL A 77 0.75 1.84 1.01
N PHE A 78 0.28 0.71 1.50
CA PHE A 78 -0.23 -0.35 0.65
C PHE A 78 -1.50 -0.88 1.30
N ALA A 79 -2.61 -0.80 0.60
CA ALA A 79 -3.87 -1.36 1.06
C ALA A 79 -4.31 -2.41 0.05
N GLY A 80 -4.77 -3.55 0.55
CA GLY A 80 -5.19 -4.62 -0.34
C GLY A 80 -6.20 -5.53 0.31
N LYS A 81 -6.71 -6.43 -0.49
CA LYS A 81 -7.75 -7.34 -0.04
C LYS A 81 -7.67 -8.67 -0.75
N VAL A 82 -8.30 -9.66 -0.13
CA VAL A 82 -8.39 -11.02 -0.64
C VAL A 82 -9.87 -11.36 -0.72
N ASN A 83 -10.30 -11.85 -1.86
CA ASN A 83 -11.68 -12.31 -2.03
C ASN A 83 -11.76 -13.32 -3.16
N PRO A 84 -12.88 -14.06 -3.24
CA PRO A 84 -13.06 -15.01 -4.34
C PRO A 84 -13.14 -14.27 -5.68
N TYR A 85 -12.64 -14.93 -6.70
CA TYR A 85 -12.78 -14.40 -8.05
C TYR A 85 -14.24 -14.53 -8.49
N PHE A 86 -14.64 -13.74 -9.50
CA PHE A 86 -16.04 -13.62 -9.88
C PHE A 86 -16.74 -14.96 -10.10
N PHE A 87 -16.07 -15.91 -10.74
CA PHE A 87 -16.69 -17.19 -11.07
C PHE A 87 -16.01 -18.38 -10.39
N SER A 88 -15.25 -18.14 -9.35
CA SER A 88 -14.50 -19.20 -8.69
C SER A 88 -14.45 -18.94 -7.19
N ARG A 89 -14.41 -20.01 -6.40
CA ARG A 89 -14.21 -19.85 -4.97
C ARG A 89 -12.74 -19.68 -4.62
N ASP A 90 -11.85 -19.88 -5.59
CA ASP A 90 -10.43 -19.63 -5.36
C ASP A 90 -10.23 -18.17 -5.01
N LEU A 91 -9.34 -17.92 -4.07
CA LEU A 91 -9.09 -16.57 -3.57
C LEU A 91 -8.01 -15.89 -4.40
N VAL A 92 -8.25 -14.63 -4.69
CA VAL A 92 -7.27 -13.77 -5.37
C VAL A 92 -7.06 -12.55 -4.50
N ALA A 93 -5.85 -12.00 -4.57
CA ALA A 93 -5.51 -10.80 -3.84
C ALA A 93 -5.26 -9.66 -4.82
N GLY A 94 -5.56 -8.44 -4.38
CA GLY A 94 -5.32 -7.28 -5.22
C GLY A 94 -5.11 -6.04 -4.38
N ASP A 95 -4.46 -5.04 -4.98
CA ASP A 95 -4.22 -3.78 -4.32
C ASP A 95 -5.44 -2.87 -4.46
N SER A 96 -5.71 -2.13 -3.41
CA SER A 96 -6.70 -1.06 -3.45
C SER A 96 -6.00 0.28 -3.57
N LEU A 97 -4.81 0.38 -2.98
CA LEU A 97 -4.00 1.59 -3.02
C LEU A 97 -2.55 1.20 -2.77
N TRP A 98 -1.65 1.68 -3.58
CA TRP A 98 -0.21 1.48 -3.40
C TRP A 98 0.46 2.79 -3.77
N TYR A 99 1.01 3.48 -2.77
CA TYR A 99 1.57 4.80 -3.00
C TYR A 99 2.81 5.00 -2.14
N VAL A 100 3.84 5.59 -2.74
CA VAL A 100 5.07 5.99 -2.04
C VAL A 100 5.30 7.44 -2.41
N VAL A 101 5.64 8.27 -1.42
CA VAL A 101 5.90 9.70 -1.69
C VAL A 101 7.05 9.84 -2.68
N PRO A 102 7.04 10.90 -3.51
CA PRO A 102 8.07 11.03 -4.55
C PRO A 102 9.50 10.96 -4.02
N GLU A 103 9.75 11.48 -2.83
CA GLU A 103 11.09 11.53 -2.26
C GLU A 103 11.65 10.14 -1.96
N LYS A 104 10.77 9.15 -1.81
CA LYS A 104 11.18 7.78 -1.49
C LYS A 104 11.06 6.83 -2.68
N ARG A 105 10.68 7.32 -3.85
CA ARG A 105 10.66 6.50 -5.05
C ARG A 105 12.10 6.24 -5.48
N GLY A 106 12.34 5.04 -5.93
CA GLY A 106 13.70 4.62 -6.21
C GLY A 106 14.37 3.98 -5.01
N SER A 107 13.78 4.11 -3.82
CA SER A 107 14.22 3.37 -2.65
C SER A 107 13.53 2.02 -2.66
N ARG A 108 13.72 1.23 -1.60
CA ARG A 108 13.12 -0.10 -1.54
C ARG A 108 11.75 -0.10 -0.87
N VAL A 109 11.26 1.07 -0.44
CA VAL A 109 10.02 1.14 0.34
C VAL A 109 8.84 0.52 -0.40
N GLY A 110 8.67 0.84 -1.68
CA GLY A 110 7.55 0.32 -2.45
C GLY A 110 7.59 -1.19 -2.58
N LEU A 111 8.77 -1.74 -2.86
CA LEU A 111 8.92 -3.19 -3.01
C LEU A 111 8.76 -3.92 -1.66
N GLN A 112 9.19 -3.30 -0.58
CA GLN A 112 9.02 -3.90 0.74
C GLN A 112 7.54 -3.93 1.13
N LEU A 113 6.79 -2.87 0.80
CA LEU A 113 5.35 -2.87 1.03
C LEU A 113 4.69 -3.99 0.23
N LEU A 114 5.05 -4.12 -1.05
CA LEU A 114 4.50 -5.19 -1.87
C LEU A 114 4.81 -6.56 -1.27
N GLY A 115 6.04 -6.76 -0.82
CA GLY A 115 6.43 -8.03 -0.22
C GLY A 115 5.63 -8.39 1.01
N LEU A 116 5.35 -7.38 1.85
CA LEU A 116 4.52 -7.60 3.03
C LEU A 116 3.11 -8.02 2.65
N PHE A 117 2.54 -7.35 1.65
CA PHE A 117 1.22 -7.71 1.16
C PHE A 117 1.20 -9.13 0.59
N GLU A 118 2.21 -9.47 -0.20
CA GLU A 118 2.27 -10.80 -0.81
C GLU A 118 2.35 -11.90 0.26
N ALA A 119 3.17 -11.70 1.28
CA ALA A 119 3.28 -12.68 2.35
C ALA A 119 1.96 -12.84 3.09
N TRP A 120 1.28 -11.72 3.36
CA TRP A 120 -0.01 -11.73 4.04
C TRP A 120 -1.06 -12.46 3.19
N ALA A 121 -1.06 -12.22 1.89
CA ALA A 121 -2.01 -12.85 0.98
C ALA A 121 -1.75 -14.36 0.87
N GLU A 122 -0.48 -14.73 0.78
CA GLU A 122 -0.12 -16.14 0.65
C GLU A 122 -0.55 -16.94 1.87
N GLU A 123 -0.47 -16.35 3.05
CA GLU A 123 -0.95 -17.01 4.27
C GLU A 123 -2.43 -17.31 4.21
N ARG A 124 -3.16 -16.59 3.39
CA ARG A 124 -4.61 -16.77 3.23
C ARG A 124 -4.97 -17.68 2.08
N GLY A 125 -3.99 -18.27 1.43
CA GLY A 125 -4.22 -19.29 0.43
C GLY A 125 -4.66 -18.76 -0.92
N VAL A 126 -4.24 -17.55 -1.29
CA VAL A 126 -4.59 -17.02 -2.61
C VAL A 126 -3.88 -17.81 -3.70
N VAL A 127 -4.53 -17.91 -4.84
CA VAL A 127 -3.94 -18.58 -6.01
C VAL A 127 -3.38 -17.57 -7.00
N ASP A 128 -3.65 -16.27 -6.81
CA ASP A 128 -3.23 -15.25 -7.74
C ASP A 128 -3.15 -13.91 -7.01
N ILE A 129 -2.23 -13.06 -7.43
CA ILE A 129 -2.08 -11.72 -6.89
C ILE A 129 -2.05 -10.76 -8.06
N ARG A 130 -2.95 -9.78 -8.05
CA ARG A 130 -3.11 -8.83 -9.14
C ARG A 130 -2.83 -7.43 -8.64
N ILE A 131 -1.82 -6.80 -9.22
CA ILE A 131 -1.34 -5.49 -8.80
C ILE A 131 -1.47 -4.53 -9.99
N GLY A 132 -1.77 -3.28 -9.71
CA GLY A 132 -1.78 -2.28 -10.75
C GLY A 132 -2.91 -1.28 -10.70
N GLN A 133 -3.71 -1.32 -9.65
CA GLN A 133 -4.89 -0.44 -9.59
C GLN A 133 -4.52 1.04 -9.55
N THR A 134 -3.55 1.39 -8.70
CA THR A 134 -3.21 2.80 -8.48
C THR A 134 -1.74 3.11 -8.68
N SER A 135 -0.92 2.11 -8.93
CA SER A 135 0.52 2.28 -8.99
C SER A 135 0.94 3.03 -10.24
N LYS A 136 2.05 3.77 -10.15
CA LYS A 136 2.66 4.42 -11.28
C LYS A 136 3.90 3.71 -11.78
N LEU A 137 4.19 2.51 -11.26
CA LEU A 137 5.31 1.73 -11.75
C LEU A 137 5.02 1.27 -13.18
N ALA A 138 6.06 1.16 -13.97
CA ALA A 138 5.92 0.69 -15.33
C ALA A 138 5.49 -0.77 -15.35
N PRO A 139 4.66 -1.17 -16.32
CA PRO A 139 4.19 -2.56 -16.39
C PRO A 139 5.31 -3.59 -16.40
N GLU A 140 6.44 -3.26 -17.01
CA GLU A 140 7.56 -4.18 -17.05
C GLU A 140 8.10 -4.49 -15.67
N VAL A 141 8.08 -3.50 -14.78
CA VAL A 141 8.56 -3.70 -13.41
C VAL A 141 7.65 -4.69 -12.69
N PHE A 142 6.33 -4.51 -12.83
CA PHE A 142 5.39 -5.44 -12.23
C PHE A 142 5.57 -6.84 -12.78
N ASN A 143 5.67 -6.96 -14.10
CA ASN A 143 5.82 -8.28 -14.71
C ASN A 143 7.06 -8.99 -14.21
N GLY A 144 8.17 -8.25 -14.08
CA GLY A 144 9.39 -8.83 -13.56
C GLY A 144 9.26 -9.30 -12.12
N ILE A 145 8.59 -8.51 -11.29
CA ILE A 145 8.37 -8.86 -9.89
C ILE A 145 7.49 -10.09 -9.79
N LEU A 146 6.37 -10.09 -10.50
CA LEU A 146 5.41 -11.19 -10.41
C LEU A 146 5.98 -12.48 -10.99
N SER A 147 6.76 -12.39 -12.06
CA SER A 147 7.38 -13.56 -12.65
C SER A 147 8.31 -14.27 -11.68
N LYS A 148 9.02 -13.51 -10.88
CA LYS A 148 9.94 -14.11 -9.92
C LYS A 148 9.20 -14.83 -8.81
N ARG A 149 7.93 -14.52 -8.62
CA ARG A 149 7.15 -15.11 -7.56
C ARG A 149 6.31 -16.30 -8.00
N SER A 150 6.05 -16.38 -9.26
CA SER A 150 5.27 -17.53 -9.76
C SER A 150 6.13 -18.77 -9.98
#